data_169dde115cafb74d975668b7d481c63c
#
_entry.id   169dde115cafb74d975668b7d481c63c
#
_cell.length_a   1.000
_cell.length_b   1.000
_cell.length_c   1.000
_cell.angle_alpha   90.00
_cell.angle_beta   90.00
_cell.angle_gamma   90.00
#
_symmetry.space_group_name_H-M   'P 1'
#
loop_
_entity.id
_entity.type
_entity.pdbx_description
1 polymer ?
#
loop_
_entity_poly.entity_id
_entity_poly.type
_entity_poly.pdbx_seq_one_letter_code
_entity_poly.pdbx_strand_id
1 'polypeptide(L)'
;MSRTRHVGIIVVAVFAIISGLTEVVVGLTGHTFGILSKDLKPNAATAVVGAFYCLGGLSLLTMKKWGAVLGILFISAEILGRMYLVSIGTAPSTGGDAIKIVIGGVIAFGLILYVSSQWKRLE
;
A
#
# COMPACT_ATOMS: atom_id res chain seq x y z
N MET A 1 -17.66 19.20 -11.47
CA MET A 1 -16.34 18.62 -11.40
C MET A 1 -16.17 17.53 -12.44
N SER A 2 -15.02 17.47 -13.08
CA SER A 2 -14.76 16.49 -14.12
C SER A 2 -14.60 15.08 -13.53
N ARG A 3 -15.22 14.08 -14.17
CA ARG A 3 -15.05 12.67 -13.81
C ARG A 3 -13.59 12.22 -13.91
N THR A 4 -12.85 12.78 -14.87
CA THR A 4 -11.43 12.45 -15.06
C THR A 4 -10.57 12.76 -13.83
N ARG A 5 -10.92 13.75 -13.04
CA ARG A 5 -10.20 14.07 -11.82
C ARG A 5 -10.36 12.99 -10.77
N HIS A 6 -11.57 12.44 -10.67
CA HIS A 6 -11.88 11.39 -9.70
C HIS A 6 -11.38 10.02 -10.16
N VAL A 7 -11.32 9.79 -11.48
CA VAL A 7 -10.86 8.50 -12.04
C VAL A 7 -9.45 8.17 -11.54
N GLY A 8 -8.52 9.14 -11.55
CA GLY A 8 -7.18 8.91 -11.07
C GLY A 8 -7.15 8.50 -9.59
N ILE A 9 -7.92 9.19 -8.76
CA ILE A 9 -8.03 8.87 -7.32
C ILE A 9 -8.66 7.48 -7.14
N ILE A 10 -9.70 7.16 -7.91
CA ILE A 10 -10.35 5.85 -7.84
C ILE A 10 -9.35 4.74 -8.21
N VAL A 11 -8.58 4.93 -9.27
CA VAL A 11 -7.55 3.95 -9.70
C VAL A 11 -6.53 3.72 -8.58
N VAL A 12 -6.04 4.81 -7.98
CA VAL A 12 -5.10 4.72 -6.86
C VAL A 12 -5.73 3.98 -5.68
N ALA A 13 -6.98 4.33 -5.34
CA ALA A 13 -7.69 3.72 -4.21
C ALA A 13 -7.90 2.23 -4.43
N VAL A 14 -8.35 1.82 -5.62
CA VAL A 14 -8.57 0.41 -5.96
C VAL A 14 -7.25 -0.36 -5.90
N PHE A 15 -6.19 0.22 -6.46
CA PHE A 15 -4.87 -0.39 -6.41
C PHE A 15 -4.42 -0.61 -4.96
N ALA A 16 -4.59 0.40 -4.10
CA ALA A 16 -4.20 0.29 -2.70
C ALA A 16 -5.03 -0.76 -1.96
N ILE A 17 -6.33 -0.83 -2.23
CA ILE A 17 -7.21 -1.81 -1.60
C ILE A 17 -6.80 -3.23 -1.99
N ILE A 18 -6.61 -3.48 -3.29
CA ILE A 18 -6.24 -4.81 -3.79
C ILE A 18 -4.86 -5.21 -3.24
N SER A 19 -3.89 -4.30 -3.30
CA SER A 19 -2.55 -4.55 -2.78
C SER A 19 -2.57 -4.83 -1.28
N GLY A 20 -3.35 -4.04 -0.53
CA GLY A 20 -3.49 -4.23 0.91
C GLY A 20 -4.14 -5.56 1.27
N LEU A 21 -5.21 -5.94 0.57
CA LEU A 21 -5.86 -7.23 0.79
C LEU A 21 -4.91 -8.38 0.47
N THR A 22 -4.12 -8.27 -0.60
CA THR A 22 -3.11 -9.27 -0.95
C THR A 22 -2.10 -9.42 0.19
N GLU A 23 -1.61 -8.30 0.73
CA GLU A 23 -0.65 -8.34 1.85
C GLU A 23 -1.27 -8.93 3.12
N VAL A 24 -2.55 -8.66 3.39
CA VAL A 24 -3.25 -9.28 4.53
C VAL A 24 -3.26 -10.79 4.38
N VAL A 25 -3.60 -11.30 3.21
CA VAL A 25 -3.60 -12.74 2.94
C VAL A 25 -2.20 -13.31 3.07
N VAL A 26 -1.18 -12.65 2.52
CA VAL A 26 0.22 -13.05 2.68
C VAL A 26 0.60 -13.12 4.16
N GLY A 27 0.20 -12.13 4.95
CA GLY A 27 0.51 -12.12 6.38
C GLY A 27 -0.18 -13.23 7.14
N LEU A 28 -1.43 -13.57 6.79
CA LEU A 28 -2.18 -14.62 7.47
C LEU A 28 -1.77 -16.02 7.05
N THR A 29 -1.37 -16.23 5.80
CA THR A 29 -1.11 -17.56 5.23
C THR A 29 0.34 -17.82 4.88
N GLY A 30 1.14 -16.76 4.69
CA GLY A 30 2.51 -16.86 4.19
C GLY A 30 2.62 -17.02 2.68
N HIS A 31 1.50 -17.24 1.98
CA HIS A 31 1.52 -17.40 0.52
C HIS A 31 1.76 -16.07 -0.19
N THR A 32 2.75 -16.03 -1.06
CA THR A 32 3.10 -14.83 -1.84
C THR A 32 2.51 -14.86 -3.25
N PHE A 33 1.77 -15.91 -3.59
CA PHE A 33 1.11 -16.07 -4.90
C PHE A 33 2.08 -15.96 -6.08
N GLY A 34 3.34 -16.35 -5.89
CA GLY A 34 4.35 -16.27 -6.93
C GLY A 34 4.96 -14.88 -7.14
N ILE A 35 4.53 -13.89 -6.37
CA ILE A 35 5.14 -12.55 -6.41
C ILE A 35 6.59 -12.61 -5.94
N LEU A 36 6.83 -13.33 -4.85
CA LEU A 36 8.19 -13.61 -4.35
C LEU A 36 8.58 -15.04 -4.73
N SER A 37 9.86 -15.30 -4.77
CA SER A 37 10.40 -16.61 -5.16
C SER A 37 10.07 -17.71 -4.15
N LYS A 38 9.79 -17.33 -2.90
CA LYS A 38 9.43 -18.27 -1.84
C LYS A 38 8.27 -17.72 -1.03
N ASP A 39 7.45 -18.61 -0.50
CA ASP A 39 6.45 -18.22 0.48
C ASP A 39 7.13 -17.74 1.76
N LEU A 40 6.47 -16.83 2.44
CA LEU A 40 6.91 -16.30 3.72
C LEU A 40 6.22 -17.05 4.85
N LYS A 41 6.79 -16.94 6.06
CA LYS A 41 6.10 -17.45 7.25
C LYS A 41 4.93 -16.54 7.57
N PRO A 42 3.77 -17.06 7.99
CA PRO A 42 2.68 -16.22 8.46
C PRO A 42 3.16 -15.26 9.55
N ASN A 43 2.76 -14.00 9.45
CA ASN A 43 3.20 -12.97 10.37
C ASN A 43 2.11 -11.90 10.49
N ALA A 44 1.64 -11.67 11.71
CA ALA A 44 0.59 -10.68 11.97
C ALA A 44 1.03 -9.27 11.59
N ALA A 45 2.32 -8.94 11.72
CA ALA A 45 2.82 -7.62 11.33
C ALA A 45 2.63 -7.37 9.84
N THR A 46 2.88 -8.39 8.98
CA THR A 46 2.64 -8.27 7.55
C THR A 46 1.16 -8.03 7.26
N ALA A 47 0.27 -8.74 7.95
CA ALA A 47 -1.18 -8.53 7.80
C ALA A 47 -1.59 -7.12 8.22
N VAL A 48 -1.03 -6.59 9.32
CA VAL A 48 -1.32 -5.23 9.78
C VAL A 48 -0.85 -4.20 8.76
N VAL A 49 0.35 -4.37 8.21
CA VAL A 49 0.88 -3.48 7.17
C VAL A 49 -0.04 -3.45 5.96
N GLY A 50 -0.51 -4.62 5.52
CA GLY A 50 -1.47 -4.71 4.41
C GLY A 50 -2.81 -4.05 4.75
N ALA A 51 -3.28 -4.19 5.98
CA ALA A 51 -4.51 -3.54 6.44
C ALA A 51 -4.40 -2.01 6.36
N PHE A 52 -3.24 -1.44 6.72
CA PHE A 52 -3.03 0.01 6.58
C PHE A 52 -3.16 0.45 5.13
N TYR A 53 -2.59 -0.31 4.20
CA TYR A 53 -2.68 0.02 2.78
C TYR A 53 -4.14 -0.03 2.30
N CYS A 54 -4.86 -1.06 2.70
CA CYS A 54 -6.28 -1.22 2.37
C CYS A 54 -7.11 -0.04 2.93
N LEU A 55 -6.90 0.31 4.20
CA LEU A 55 -7.59 1.44 4.84
C LEU A 55 -7.25 2.76 4.16
N GLY A 56 -6.00 2.93 3.73
CA GLY A 56 -5.60 4.10 2.94
C GLY A 56 -6.40 4.22 1.67
N GLY A 57 -6.55 3.12 0.92
CA GLY A 57 -7.36 3.11 -0.29
C GLY A 57 -8.82 3.43 -0.02
N LEU A 58 -9.41 2.83 1.01
CA LEU A 58 -10.80 3.10 1.40
C LEU A 58 -10.99 4.58 1.76
N SER A 59 -10.04 5.17 2.47
CA SER A 59 -10.09 6.60 2.83
C SER A 59 -10.08 7.49 1.59
N LEU A 60 -9.30 7.13 0.57
CA LEU A 60 -9.24 7.88 -0.68
C LEU A 60 -10.56 7.86 -1.44
N LEU A 61 -11.35 6.79 -1.30
CA LEU A 61 -12.64 6.70 -1.98
C LEU A 61 -13.65 7.74 -1.49
N THR A 62 -13.41 8.38 -0.35
CA THR A 62 -14.30 9.45 0.14
C THR A 62 -14.24 10.70 -0.73
N MET A 63 -13.19 10.87 -1.52
CA MET A 63 -12.96 12.06 -2.36
C MET A 63 -12.92 13.36 -1.57
N LYS A 64 -12.68 13.28 -0.26
CA LYS A 64 -12.61 14.44 0.64
C LYS A 64 -11.19 14.66 1.12
N LYS A 65 -10.87 15.90 1.47
CA LYS A 65 -9.53 16.25 1.96
C LYS A 65 -9.15 15.46 3.21
N TRP A 66 -10.09 15.28 4.16
CA TRP A 66 -9.79 14.50 5.37
C TRP A 66 -9.51 13.03 5.01
N GLY A 67 -10.24 12.48 4.04
CA GLY A 67 -9.97 11.12 3.56
C GLY A 67 -8.61 11.02 2.88
N ALA A 68 -8.21 12.05 2.14
CA ALA A 68 -6.88 12.09 1.52
C ALA A 68 -5.77 12.14 2.59
N VAL A 69 -5.97 12.92 3.65
CA VAL A 69 -5.01 12.97 4.77
C VAL A 69 -4.88 11.59 5.40
N LEU A 70 -6.01 10.93 5.71
CA LEU A 70 -5.99 9.59 6.28
C LEU A 70 -5.34 8.59 5.31
N GLY A 71 -5.65 8.68 4.02
CA GLY A 71 -5.07 7.82 3.01
C GLY A 71 -3.55 7.95 2.96
N ILE A 72 -3.05 9.19 2.96
CA ILE A 72 -1.62 9.45 2.97
C ILE A 72 -0.98 8.91 4.25
N LEU A 73 -1.62 9.10 5.40
CA LEU A 73 -1.10 8.60 6.68
C LEU A 73 -1.04 7.08 6.68
N PHE A 74 -2.10 6.39 6.23
CA PHE A 74 -2.13 4.94 6.19
C PHE A 74 -1.12 4.37 5.20
N ILE A 75 -1.00 4.97 4.01
CA ILE A 75 -0.02 4.51 3.01
C ILE A 75 1.41 4.77 3.52
N SER A 76 1.65 5.89 4.20
CA SER A 76 2.93 6.17 4.83
C SER A 76 3.26 5.14 5.91
N ALA A 77 2.27 4.77 6.72
CA ALA A 77 2.43 3.72 7.72
C ALA A 77 2.75 2.37 7.07
N GLU A 78 2.15 2.06 5.91
CA GLU A 78 2.48 0.86 5.14
C GLU A 78 3.94 0.88 4.70
N ILE A 79 4.44 2.00 4.19
CA ILE A 79 5.84 2.12 3.75
C ILE A 79 6.78 1.90 4.94
N LEU A 80 6.51 2.54 6.06
CA LEU A 80 7.32 2.36 7.28
C LEU A 80 7.24 0.93 7.79
N GLY A 81 6.06 0.31 7.75
CA GLY A 81 5.88 -1.08 8.13
C GLY A 81 6.67 -2.03 7.23
N ARG A 82 6.71 -1.75 5.93
CA ARG A 82 7.50 -2.53 4.96
C ARG A 82 8.99 -2.45 5.30
N MET A 83 9.49 -1.26 5.63
CA MET A 83 10.87 -1.09 6.07
C MET A 83 11.15 -1.86 7.36
N TYR A 84 10.21 -1.83 8.30
CA TYR A 84 10.32 -2.59 9.55
C TYR A 84 10.40 -4.10 9.28
N LEU A 85 9.53 -4.63 8.41
CA LEU A 85 9.52 -6.06 8.07
C LEU A 85 10.85 -6.50 7.45
N VAL A 86 11.44 -5.65 6.59
CA VAL A 86 12.75 -5.93 6.02
C VAL A 86 13.81 -5.93 7.12
N SER A 87 13.75 -4.97 8.05
CA SER A 87 14.77 -4.83 9.10
C SER A 87 14.77 -5.99 10.08
N ILE A 88 13.62 -6.61 10.34
CA ILE A 88 13.55 -7.78 11.26
C ILE A 88 13.68 -9.12 10.53
N GLY A 89 13.91 -9.09 9.22
CA GLY A 89 14.11 -10.30 8.43
C GLY A 89 12.86 -11.05 8.02
N THR A 90 11.66 -10.52 8.31
CA THR A 90 10.40 -11.14 7.89
C THR A 90 10.22 -11.03 6.38
N ALA A 91 10.65 -9.91 5.79
CA ALA A 91 10.65 -9.71 4.35
C ALA A 91 12.09 -9.82 3.82
N PRO A 92 12.26 -10.34 2.59
CA PRO A 92 13.60 -10.47 2.01
C PRO A 92 14.31 -9.14 1.88
N SER A 93 15.61 -9.10 2.24
CA SER A 93 16.44 -7.90 2.17
C SER A 93 17.51 -7.97 1.09
N THR A 94 17.59 -9.09 0.36
CA THR A 94 18.60 -9.31 -0.69
C THR A 94 17.96 -10.02 -1.89
N GLY A 95 18.63 -9.92 -3.04
CA GLY A 95 18.21 -10.61 -4.25
C GLY A 95 17.04 -9.95 -4.98
N GLY A 96 16.47 -10.67 -5.94
CA GLY A 96 15.35 -10.17 -6.75
C GLY A 96 14.10 -9.87 -5.95
N ASP A 97 13.83 -10.64 -4.90
CA ASP A 97 12.67 -10.42 -4.04
C ASP A 97 12.77 -9.08 -3.30
N ALA A 98 13.99 -8.73 -2.83
CA ALA A 98 14.20 -7.43 -2.19
C ALA A 98 13.95 -6.29 -3.16
N ILE A 99 14.34 -6.44 -4.43
CA ILE A 99 14.09 -5.45 -5.46
C ILE A 99 12.58 -5.24 -5.64
N LYS A 100 11.78 -6.32 -5.66
CA LYS A 100 10.32 -6.22 -5.76
C LYS A 100 9.71 -5.46 -4.59
N ILE A 101 10.22 -5.68 -3.39
CA ILE A 101 9.74 -4.99 -2.18
C ILE A 101 10.06 -3.49 -2.27
N VAL A 102 11.27 -3.14 -2.70
CA VAL A 102 11.66 -1.74 -2.89
C VAL A 102 10.80 -1.07 -3.95
N ILE A 103 10.57 -1.75 -5.08
CA ILE A 103 9.71 -1.22 -6.15
C ILE A 103 8.30 -0.96 -5.62
N GLY A 104 7.75 -1.89 -4.83
CA GLY A 104 6.43 -1.69 -4.20
C GLY A 104 6.40 -0.46 -3.30
N GLY A 105 7.47 -0.23 -2.52
CA GLY A 105 7.58 0.96 -1.69
C GLY A 105 7.67 2.25 -2.51
N VAL A 106 8.42 2.22 -3.61
CA VAL A 106 8.52 3.37 -4.53
C VAL A 106 7.16 3.68 -5.15
N ILE A 107 6.42 2.65 -5.56
CA ILE A 107 5.07 2.82 -6.09
C ILE A 107 4.17 3.46 -5.04
N ALA A 108 4.18 2.97 -3.81
CA ALA A 108 3.37 3.54 -2.73
C ALA A 108 3.72 5.02 -2.49
N PHE A 109 4.99 5.36 -2.50
CA PHE A 109 5.43 6.76 -2.37
C PHE A 109 4.91 7.60 -3.54
N GLY A 110 4.96 7.07 -4.76
CA GLY A 110 4.40 7.74 -5.94
C GLY A 110 2.90 7.99 -5.81
N LEU A 111 2.15 7.04 -5.22
CA LEU A 111 0.72 7.21 -4.96
C LEU A 111 0.48 8.39 -4.01
N ILE A 112 1.30 8.53 -2.97
CA ILE A 112 1.21 9.65 -2.03
C ILE A 112 1.44 10.97 -2.76
N LEU A 113 2.46 11.04 -3.60
CA LEU A 113 2.75 12.23 -4.38
C LEU A 113 1.61 12.58 -5.32
N TYR A 114 1.03 11.58 -5.97
CA TYR A 114 -0.10 11.80 -6.86
C TYR A 114 -1.31 12.35 -6.11
N VAL A 115 -1.68 11.75 -4.99
CA VAL A 115 -2.80 12.22 -4.17
C VAL A 115 -2.56 13.65 -3.70
N SER A 116 -1.33 13.96 -3.28
CA SER A 116 -0.97 15.31 -2.87
C SER A 116 -1.14 16.31 -4.02
N SER A 117 -0.83 15.91 -5.26
CA SER A 117 -0.98 16.76 -6.43
C SER A 117 -2.45 17.06 -6.75
N GLN A 118 -3.36 16.20 -6.29
CA GLN A 118 -4.80 16.35 -6.53
C GLN A 118 -5.52 17.05 -5.38
N TRP A 119 -4.80 17.52 -4.38
CA TRP A 119 -5.36 18.09 -3.14
C TRP A 119 -6.43 19.15 -3.41
N LYS A 120 -6.14 20.09 -4.32
CA LYS A 120 -7.06 21.20 -4.61
C LYS A 120 -8.37 20.76 -5.28
N ARG A 121 -8.40 19.54 -5.80
CA ARG A 121 -9.56 18.98 -6.50
C ARG A 121 -10.46 18.16 -5.58
N LEU A 122 -10.03 17.96 -4.33
CA LEU A 122 -10.78 17.22 -3.31
C LEU A 122 -11.65 18.20 -2.51
N GLU A 123 -12.74 17.68 -2.01
CA GLU A 123 -13.71 18.47 -1.22
C GLU A 123 -13.34 18.58 0.26
#